data_8b59dd1527808c8a58c581550836371a
#
_entry.id   8b59dd1527808c8a58c581550836371a
#
_cell.length_a   1.000
_cell.length_b   1.000
_cell.length_c   1.000
_cell.angle_alpha   90.00
_cell.angle_beta   90.00
_cell.angle_gamma   90.00
#
_symmetry.space_group_name_H-M   'P 1'
#
loop_
_entity.id
_entity.type
_entity.pdbx_description
1 polymer ?
#
loop_
_entity_poly.entity_id
_entity_poly.type
_entity_poly.pdbx_seq_one_letter_code
_entity_poly.pdbx_strand_id
1 'polypeptide(L)'
;MRRELAVAIWVGPTSKIPGSRKNGETWGTQEIFRHTVPRERRYRTGMDITWLTDRIAVGGGIWTADNMAKVAAAGITHIIDMQIEFDDTPLGVAHGIEVLWNPTDDDFEPKPSALFERGVNFAQAALAGSNAKVLIHCAAGVHRAPMMALALLGSIGWSLHDAMEVIERERPVADFADVYVRSVEDFLGQ
;
A
#
# COMPACT_ATOMS: atom_id res chain seq x y z
N MET A 1 -1.21 -26.59 44.97
CA MET A 1 -0.83 -26.87 43.57
C MET A 1 -1.04 -25.63 42.75
N ARG A 2 -0.02 -24.83 42.51
CA ARG A 2 -0.04 -23.65 41.63
C ARG A 2 0.43 -24.11 40.26
N ARG A 3 -0.41 -23.94 39.21
CA ARG A 3 -0.01 -24.17 37.83
C ARG A 3 0.59 -22.87 37.30
N GLU A 4 1.87 -22.88 37.00
CA GLU A 4 2.56 -21.84 36.26
C GLU A 4 2.11 -21.90 34.80
N LEU A 5 1.59 -20.77 34.31
CA LEU A 5 1.32 -20.55 32.88
C LEU A 5 2.65 -20.07 32.25
N ALA A 6 3.27 -20.94 31.48
CA ALA A 6 4.41 -20.58 30.67
C ALA A 6 3.92 -19.74 29.50
N VAL A 7 4.32 -18.46 29.45
CA VAL A 7 4.15 -17.58 28.30
C VAL A 7 5.23 -17.95 27.28
N ALA A 8 4.85 -18.58 26.20
CA ALA A 8 5.73 -18.85 25.08
C ALA A 8 5.99 -17.54 24.33
N ILE A 9 7.19 -16.98 24.48
CA ILE A 9 7.68 -15.88 23.65
C ILE A 9 7.97 -16.46 22.27
N TRP A 10 7.12 -16.14 21.29
CA TRP A 10 7.36 -16.47 19.89
C TRP A 10 8.49 -15.58 19.36
N VAL A 11 9.68 -16.13 19.18
CA VAL A 11 10.81 -15.48 18.50
C VAL A 11 10.69 -15.87 17.03
N GLY A 12 10.19 -14.94 16.22
CA GLY A 12 10.11 -15.11 14.77
C GLY A 12 11.51 -15.34 14.17
N PRO A 13 11.61 -16.10 13.06
CA PRO A 13 12.89 -16.34 12.42
C PRO A 13 13.47 -15.02 11.90
N THR A 14 14.71 -14.72 12.27
CA THR A 14 15.51 -13.66 11.65
C THR A 14 15.72 -14.01 10.18
N SER A 15 14.91 -13.45 9.29
CA SER A 15 15.12 -13.62 7.87
C SER A 15 16.38 -12.85 7.47
N LYS A 16 17.45 -13.58 7.25
CA LYS A 16 18.61 -13.07 6.51
C LYS A 16 18.12 -12.70 5.11
N ILE A 17 18.27 -11.43 4.76
CA ILE A 17 18.15 -10.97 3.38
C ILE A 17 19.14 -11.80 2.55
N PRO A 18 18.72 -12.53 1.50
CA PRO A 18 19.64 -13.29 0.68
C PRO A 18 20.60 -12.32 0.00
N GLY A 19 21.90 -12.45 0.33
CA GLY A 19 22.96 -11.66 -0.25
C GLY A 19 22.99 -11.78 -1.77
N SER A 20 23.34 -10.68 -2.44
CA SER A 20 23.59 -10.58 -3.87
C SER A 20 24.49 -11.70 -4.36
N ARG A 21 24.04 -12.52 -5.29
CA ARG A 21 24.91 -13.43 -6.03
C ARG A 21 25.72 -12.62 -7.05
N LYS A 22 27.01 -12.88 -7.09
CA LYS A 22 27.98 -12.33 -8.04
C LYS A 22 27.75 -12.88 -9.46
N ASN A 23 26.68 -12.59 -10.12
CA ASN A 23 26.47 -12.79 -11.57
C ASN A 23 25.13 -12.17 -11.92
N GLY A 24 25.02 -10.89 -12.05
CA GLY A 24 24.12 -10.08 -12.88
C GLY A 24 22.66 -10.53 -13.14
N GLU A 25 22.14 -11.53 -12.47
CA GLU A 25 20.75 -11.99 -12.60
C GLU A 25 19.91 -11.38 -11.51
N THR A 26 19.27 -10.26 -11.84
CA THR A 26 18.15 -9.71 -11.07
C THR A 26 16.95 -10.61 -11.26
N TRP A 27 16.42 -11.11 -10.15
CA TRP A 27 15.16 -11.87 -10.14
C TRP A 27 14.06 -11.07 -10.81
N GLY A 28 13.29 -11.72 -11.69
CA GLY A 28 12.21 -11.15 -12.51
C GLY A 28 11.02 -10.54 -11.75
N THR A 29 11.26 -9.75 -10.69
CA THR A 29 10.23 -8.99 -9.98
C THR A 29 9.67 -7.85 -10.82
N GLN A 30 10.42 -7.33 -11.79
CA GLN A 30 9.95 -6.25 -12.66
C GLN A 30 8.93 -6.68 -13.72
N GLU A 31 8.90 -7.95 -14.13
CA GLU A 31 7.93 -8.41 -15.15
C GLU A 31 6.51 -8.61 -14.58
N ILE A 32 6.38 -8.93 -13.29
CA ILE A 32 5.07 -9.25 -12.67
C ILE A 32 4.18 -7.99 -12.55
N PHE A 33 4.77 -6.79 -12.50
CA PHE A 33 4.04 -5.54 -12.24
C PHE A 33 3.95 -4.58 -13.43
N ARG A 34 4.51 -4.93 -14.61
CA ARG A 34 4.51 -4.07 -15.80
C ARG A 34 3.22 -4.10 -16.62
N HIS A 35 2.25 -4.94 -16.28
CA HIS A 35 0.98 -4.96 -16.99
C HIS A 35 0.12 -3.77 -16.57
N THR A 36 0.08 -2.76 -17.42
CA THR A 36 -0.87 -1.63 -17.30
C THR A 36 -2.29 -2.17 -17.41
N VAL A 37 -3.12 -1.85 -16.42
CA VAL A 37 -4.55 -2.25 -16.42
C VAL A 37 -5.25 -1.69 -17.66
N PRO A 38 -5.99 -2.51 -18.43
CA PRO A 38 -6.78 -2.01 -19.55
C PRO A 38 -7.73 -0.89 -19.12
N ARG A 39 -7.81 0.18 -19.90
CA ARG A 39 -8.59 1.41 -19.62
C ARG A 39 -10.05 1.12 -19.23
N GLU A 40 -10.63 0.04 -19.72
CA GLU A 40 -12.03 -0.35 -19.51
C GLU A 40 -12.35 -0.79 -18.07
N ARG A 41 -11.36 -1.21 -17.27
CA ARG A 41 -11.55 -1.59 -15.86
C ARG A 41 -11.56 -0.41 -14.90
N ARG A 42 -11.15 0.78 -15.32
CA ARG A 42 -10.86 1.93 -14.45
C ARG A 42 -12.09 2.66 -13.90
N TYR A 43 -13.30 2.45 -14.47
CA TYR A 43 -14.45 3.32 -14.19
C TYR A 43 -15.74 2.61 -13.77
N ARG A 44 -15.73 1.32 -13.41
CA ARG A 44 -16.96 0.54 -13.22
C ARG A 44 -17.55 0.53 -11.80
N THR A 45 -16.88 1.02 -10.78
CA THR A 45 -17.32 0.82 -9.39
C THR A 45 -18.10 1.99 -8.80
N GLY A 46 -18.05 3.18 -9.40
CA GLY A 46 -18.62 4.39 -8.79
C GLY A 46 -17.89 4.81 -7.50
N MET A 47 -16.68 4.27 -7.27
CA MET A 47 -15.74 4.64 -6.21
C MET A 47 -14.52 5.33 -6.81
N ASP A 48 -13.90 6.20 -6.04
CA ASP A 48 -12.63 6.83 -6.37
C ASP A 48 -11.47 5.84 -6.16
N ILE A 49 -11.31 4.92 -7.13
CA ILE A 49 -10.24 3.91 -7.16
C ILE A 49 -9.49 4.02 -8.47
N THR A 50 -8.18 4.24 -8.39
CA THR A 50 -7.26 4.30 -9.53
C THR A 50 -6.27 3.14 -9.44
N TRP A 51 -6.27 2.25 -10.42
CA TRP A 51 -5.31 1.15 -10.50
C TRP A 51 -3.98 1.63 -11.05
N LEU A 52 -2.91 1.42 -10.29
CA LEU A 52 -1.52 1.66 -10.71
C LEU A 52 -0.93 0.44 -11.39
N THR A 53 -1.27 -0.74 -10.89
CA THR A 53 -0.92 -2.05 -11.45
C THR A 53 -2.16 -2.96 -11.43
N ASP A 54 -2.04 -4.19 -11.87
CA ASP A 54 -3.13 -5.19 -11.78
C ASP A 54 -3.53 -5.51 -10.33
N ARG A 55 -2.68 -5.17 -9.34
CA ARG A 55 -2.83 -5.57 -7.94
C ARG A 55 -2.72 -4.44 -6.93
N ILE A 56 -2.31 -3.24 -7.35
CA ILE A 56 -2.13 -2.07 -6.48
C ILE A 56 -2.98 -0.93 -7.01
N ALA A 57 -3.79 -0.35 -6.15
CA ALA A 57 -4.63 0.80 -6.45
C ALA A 57 -4.46 1.91 -5.40
N VAL A 58 -4.76 3.14 -5.82
CA VAL A 58 -4.82 4.34 -4.95
C VAL A 58 -6.22 4.94 -5.03
N GLY A 59 -6.72 5.48 -3.92
CA GLY A 59 -8.07 6.04 -3.88
C GLY A 59 -8.29 7.15 -2.87
N GLY A 60 -9.50 7.71 -2.92
CA GLY A 60 -10.07 8.60 -1.91
C GLY A 60 -10.83 7.84 -0.83
N GLY A 61 -11.42 8.57 0.13
CA GLY A 61 -12.05 8.01 1.32
C GLY A 61 -13.28 7.14 1.03
N ILE A 62 -13.43 6.09 1.80
CA ILE A 62 -14.51 5.10 1.66
C ILE A 62 -15.75 5.56 2.45
N TRP A 63 -15.61 5.88 3.72
CA TRP A 63 -16.57 6.53 4.63
C TRP A 63 -17.85 5.76 4.94
N THR A 64 -18.33 4.85 4.08
CA THR A 64 -19.61 4.19 4.24
C THR A 64 -19.57 2.71 3.87
N ALA A 65 -20.49 1.92 4.44
CA ALA A 65 -20.64 0.51 4.10
C ALA A 65 -20.95 0.27 2.61
N ASP A 66 -21.77 1.15 2.00
CA ASP A 66 -22.11 1.06 0.56
C ASP A 66 -20.86 1.26 -0.33
N ASN A 67 -19.99 2.16 0.07
CA ASN A 67 -18.73 2.37 -0.64
C ASN A 67 -17.76 1.21 -0.40
N MET A 68 -17.69 0.68 0.83
CA MET A 68 -16.89 -0.51 1.10
C MET A 68 -17.38 -1.72 0.28
N ALA A 69 -18.69 -1.88 0.10
CA ALA A 69 -19.25 -2.91 -0.79
C ALA A 69 -18.76 -2.75 -2.24
N LYS A 70 -18.64 -1.51 -2.74
CA LYS A 70 -18.08 -1.24 -4.09
C LYS A 70 -16.59 -1.55 -4.16
N VAL A 71 -15.82 -1.26 -3.09
CA VAL A 71 -14.41 -1.63 -2.96
C VAL A 71 -14.26 -3.15 -3.02
N ALA A 72 -15.08 -3.89 -2.28
CA ALA A 72 -15.12 -5.35 -2.34
C ALA A 72 -15.47 -5.87 -3.74
N ALA A 73 -16.46 -5.26 -4.41
CA ALA A 73 -16.87 -5.62 -5.77
C ALA A 73 -15.77 -5.33 -6.81
N ALA A 74 -14.84 -4.41 -6.54
CA ALA A 74 -13.63 -4.19 -7.35
C ALA A 74 -12.60 -5.32 -7.20
N GLY A 75 -12.82 -6.23 -6.24
CA GLY A 75 -11.93 -7.34 -5.92
C GLY A 75 -10.77 -6.96 -5.00
N ILE A 76 -10.83 -5.80 -4.34
CA ILE A 76 -9.88 -5.42 -3.30
C ILE A 76 -10.00 -6.39 -2.13
N THR A 77 -8.87 -6.87 -1.62
CA THR A 77 -8.79 -7.82 -0.51
C THR A 77 -8.08 -7.23 0.70
N HIS A 78 -7.25 -6.20 0.49
CA HIS A 78 -6.47 -5.53 1.53
C HIS A 78 -6.52 -4.04 1.32
N ILE A 79 -6.59 -3.29 2.41
CA ILE A 79 -6.63 -1.83 2.41
C ILE A 79 -5.55 -1.31 3.34
N ILE A 80 -4.79 -0.29 2.88
CA ILE A 80 -4.00 0.58 3.74
C ILE A 80 -4.76 1.90 3.84
N ASP A 81 -5.35 2.15 5.00
CA ASP A 81 -6.09 3.37 5.30
C ASP A 81 -5.15 4.38 5.96
N MET A 82 -4.81 5.45 5.22
CA MET A 82 -3.93 6.53 5.67
C MET A 82 -4.68 7.67 6.36
N GLN A 83 -6.00 7.54 6.54
CA GLN A 83 -6.81 8.56 7.17
C GLN A 83 -6.59 8.60 8.68
N ILE A 84 -6.40 9.79 9.23
CA ILE A 84 -6.52 10.03 10.66
C ILE A 84 -7.97 10.33 11.04
N GLU A 85 -8.75 10.76 10.06
CA GLU A 85 -10.12 11.22 10.22
C GLU A 85 -11.12 10.10 10.46
N PHE A 86 -10.83 8.90 9.96
CA PHE A 86 -11.76 7.77 10.02
C PHE A 86 -11.03 6.43 9.90
N ASP A 87 -11.40 5.45 10.71
CA ASP A 87 -10.89 4.08 10.68
C ASP A 87 -11.88 3.18 9.93
N ASP A 88 -11.48 2.71 8.74
CA ASP A 88 -12.29 1.84 7.89
C ASP A 88 -12.27 0.36 8.30
N THR A 89 -11.51 -0.01 9.34
CA THR A 89 -11.41 -1.42 9.80
C THR A 89 -12.79 -2.05 10.07
N PRO A 90 -13.73 -1.40 10.78
CA PRO A 90 -15.05 -1.99 11.01
C PRO A 90 -15.85 -2.24 9.73
N LEU A 91 -15.66 -1.41 8.70
CA LEU A 91 -16.34 -1.56 7.42
C LEU A 91 -15.75 -2.72 6.61
N GLY A 92 -14.41 -2.89 6.66
CA GLY A 92 -13.69 -3.95 5.95
C GLY A 92 -14.08 -5.35 6.43
N VAL A 93 -14.23 -5.53 7.75
CA VAL A 93 -14.58 -6.82 8.37
C VAL A 93 -15.85 -7.43 7.77
N ALA A 94 -16.89 -6.62 7.54
CA ALA A 94 -18.16 -7.10 6.98
C ALA A 94 -18.03 -7.67 5.56
N HIS A 95 -16.95 -7.34 4.85
CA HIS A 95 -16.70 -7.76 3.47
C HIS A 95 -15.50 -8.71 3.33
N GLY A 96 -14.92 -9.16 4.43
CA GLY A 96 -13.72 -10.01 4.43
C GLY A 96 -12.48 -9.32 3.87
N ILE A 97 -12.43 -7.98 3.94
CA ILE A 97 -11.28 -7.16 3.55
C ILE A 97 -10.42 -6.92 4.79
N GLU A 98 -9.15 -7.22 4.68
CA GLU A 98 -8.17 -6.91 5.72
C GLU A 98 -7.75 -5.44 5.61
N VAL A 99 -7.91 -4.69 6.70
CA VAL A 99 -7.61 -3.26 6.75
C VAL A 99 -6.48 -3.00 7.74
N LEU A 100 -5.42 -2.36 7.25
CA LEU A 100 -4.41 -1.73 8.09
C LEU A 100 -4.77 -0.25 8.23
N TRP A 101 -5.27 0.14 9.39
CA TRP A 101 -5.35 1.55 9.73
C TRP A 101 -3.96 2.08 10.08
N ASN A 102 -3.40 2.90 9.21
CA ASN A 102 -2.05 3.47 9.26
C ASN A 102 -2.11 5.00 9.21
N PRO A 103 -2.75 5.64 10.21
CA PRO A 103 -3.12 7.04 10.17
C PRO A 103 -1.91 7.97 10.15
N THR A 104 -2.03 9.04 9.36
CA THR A 104 -1.10 10.18 9.37
C THR A 104 -1.82 11.45 8.97
N ASP A 105 -1.34 12.59 9.48
CA ASP A 105 -1.83 13.91 9.09
C ASP A 105 -1.38 14.31 7.68
N ASP A 106 -2.17 15.15 7.03
CA ASP A 106 -1.82 15.80 5.76
C ASP A 106 -1.33 17.24 6.03
N ASP A 107 -0.25 17.33 6.82
CA ASP A 107 0.28 18.55 7.45
C ASP A 107 1.52 19.12 6.75
N PHE A 108 1.97 18.46 5.67
CA PHE A 108 3.20 18.79 4.94
C PHE A 108 4.46 18.76 5.82
N GLU A 109 4.46 17.93 6.87
CA GLU A 109 5.62 17.68 7.72
C GLU A 109 6.28 16.34 7.38
N PRO A 110 7.57 16.13 7.70
CA PRO A 110 8.26 14.86 7.45
C PRO A 110 7.55 13.68 8.12
N LYS A 111 7.50 12.55 7.43
CA LYS A 111 6.87 11.34 7.93
C LYS A 111 7.89 10.33 8.43
N PRO A 112 7.65 9.68 9.58
CA PRO A 112 8.60 8.72 10.15
C PRO A 112 8.67 7.44 9.33
N SER A 113 9.86 6.83 9.19
CA SER A 113 10.07 5.56 8.48
C SER A 113 9.15 4.44 8.96
N ALA A 114 8.82 4.41 10.24
CA ALA A 114 7.89 3.42 10.81
C ALA A 114 6.48 3.46 10.19
N LEU A 115 6.03 4.60 9.67
CA LEU A 115 4.77 4.71 8.93
C LEU A 115 4.84 3.89 7.63
N PHE A 116 5.93 4.05 6.88
CA PHE A 116 6.17 3.34 5.63
C PHE A 116 6.43 1.85 5.86
N GLU A 117 7.23 1.50 6.87
CA GLU A 117 7.51 0.11 7.23
C GLU A 117 6.23 -0.68 7.49
N ARG A 118 5.27 -0.14 8.27
CA ARG A 118 4.00 -0.82 8.54
C ARG A 118 3.21 -1.06 7.26
N GLY A 119 3.03 -0.02 6.44
CA GLY A 119 2.25 -0.11 5.20
C GLY A 119 2.91 -1.03 4.16
N VAL A 120 4.22 -0.91 3.97
CA VAL A 120 4.99 -1.74 3.02
C VAL A 120 4.96 -3.21 3.45
N ASN A 121 5.24 -3.52 4.73
CA ASN A 121 5.23 -4.89 5.23
C ASN A 121 3.84 -5.54 5.07
N PHE A 122 2.77 -4.81 5.39
CA PHE A 122 1.41 -5.28 5.21
C PHE A 122 1.10 -5.58 3.73
N ALA A 123 1.40 -4.63 2.84
CA ALA A 123 1.16 -4.81 1.41
C ALA A 123 2.00 -5.95 0.81
N GLN A 124 3.28 -6.05 1.15
CA GLN A 124 4.16 -7.11 0.66
C GLN A 124 3.70 -8.49 1.14
N ALA A 125 3.28 -8.62 2.40
CA ALA A 125 2.72 -9.87 2.93
C ALA A 125 1.46 -10.28 2.15
N ALA A 126 0.54 -9.35 1.90
CA ALA A 126 -0.64 -9.59 1.07
C ALA A 126 -0.27 -10.00 -0.36
N LEU A 127 0.63 -9.24 -0.99
CA LEU A 127 1.04 -9.44 -2.39
C LEU A 127 1.86 -10.72 -2.61
N ALA A 128 2.39 -11.35 -1.58
CA ALA A 128 2.98 -12.69 -1.66
C ALA A 128 1.95 -13.75 -2.08
N GLY A 129 0.67 -13.55 -1.78
CA GLY A 129 -0.44 -14.36 -2.30
C GLY A 129 -0.82 -13.95 -3.73
N SER A 130 -1.20 -14.92 -4.59
CA SER A 130 -1.45 -14.68 -6.02
C SER A 130 -2.67 -13.81 -6.32
N ASN A 131 -3.69 -13.82 -5.45
CA ASN A 131 -4.99 -13.19 -5.70
C ASN A 131 -5.21 -11.88 -4.93
N ALA A 132 -4.26 -11.47 -4.08
CA ALA A 132 -4.41 -10.28 -3.28
C ALA A 132 -4.36 -9.02 -4.14
N LYS A 133 -5.23 -8.05 -3.82
CA LYS A 133 -5.26 -6.72 -4.40
C LYS A 133 -5.31 -5.71 -3.28
N VAL A 134 -4.42 -4.75 -3.32
CA VAL A 134 -4.22 -3.75 -2.27
C VAL A 134 -4.74 -2.40 -2.76
N LEU A 135 -5.61 -1.78 -1.96
CA LEU A 135 -5.99 -0.38 -2.10
C LEU A 135 -5.27 0.43 -1.02
N ILE A 136 -4.61 1.50 -1.44
CA ILE A 136 -4.05 2.51 -0.55
C ILE A 136 -4.92 3.74 -0.68
N HIS A 137 -5.51 4.22 0.41
CA HIS A 137 -6.35 5.40 0.33
C HIS A 137 -6.11 6.38 1.50
N CYS A 138 -6.58 7.59 1.30
CA CYS A 138 -6.71 8.62 2.32
C CYS A 138 -8.00 9.41 2.06
N ALA A 139 -8.23 10.54 2.70
CA ALA A 139 -9.47 11.31 2.52
C ALA A 139 -9.73 11.70 1.05
N ALA A 140 -8.75 12.31 0.38
CA ALA A 140 -8.88 12.79 -1.00
C ALA A 140 -8.09 11.98 -2.05
N GLY A 141 -7.18 11.13 -1.62
CA GLY A 141 -6.28 10.39 -2.50
C GLY A 141 -5.30 11.29 -3.27
N VAL A 142 -4.94 12.44 -2.70
CA VAL A 142 -4.08 13.47 -3.33
C VAL A 142 -2.64 13.38 -2.83
N HIS A 143 -2.41 13.29 -1.51
CA HIS A 143 -1.07 13.32 -0.94
C HIS A 143 -0.70 12.04 -0.20
N ARG A 144 -1.37 11.72 0.94
CA ARG A 144 -1.00 10.61 1.85
C ARG A 144 -1.02 9.24 1.18
N ALA A 145 -2.04 8.96 0.39
CA ALA A 145 -2.15 7.68 -0.32
C ALA A 145 -1.13 7.55 -1.47
N PRO A 146 -0.93 8.55 -2.36
CA PRO A 146 0.17 8.54 -3.33
C PRO A 146 1.55 8.41 -2.70
N MET A 147 1.83 9.11 -1.58
CA MET A 147 3.09 8.98 -0.83
C MET A 147 3.34 7.53 -0.38
N MET A 148 2.33 6.87 0.21
CA MET A 148 2.45 5.46 0.65
C MET A 148 2.58 4.51 -0.55
N ALA A 149 1.89 4.79 -1.66
CA ALA A 149 2.03 4.02 -2.90
C ALA A 149 3.43 4.15 -3.50
N LEU A 150 4.03 5.35 -3.45
CA LEU A 150 5.39 5.62 -3.88
C LEU A 150 6.39 4.78 -3.06
N ALA A 151 6.24 4.75 -1.73
CA ALA A 151 7.08 3.94 -0.84
C ALA A 151 6.93 2.43 -1.13
N LEU A 152 5.71 1.96 -1.36
CA LEU A 152 5.46 0.56 -1.72
C LEU A 152 6.10 0.19 -3.06
N LEU A 153 5.89 0.98 -4.11
CA LEU A 153 6.47 0.73 -5.43
C LEU A 153 8.00 0.76 -5.38
N GLY A 154 8.59 1.74 -4.69
CA GLY A 154 10.04 1.79 -4.47
C GLY A 154 10.57 0.56 -3.74
N SER A 155 9.87 0.09 -2.70
CA SER A 155 10.26 -1.09 -1.92
C SER A 155 10.24 -2.41 -2.70
N ILE A 156 9.47 -2.47 -3.79
CA ILE A 156 9.40 -3.63 -4.69
C ILE A 156 10.25 -3.46 -5.95
N GLY A 157 11.13 -2.46 -5.98
CA GLY A 157 12.20 -2.30 -6.97
C GLY A 157 11.90 -1.35 -8.14
N TRP A 158 10.85 -0.52 -8.04
CA TRP A 158 10.66 0.58 -8.99
C TRP A 158 11.63 1.71 -8.66
N SER A 159 12.11 2.44 -9.68
CA SER A 159 12.72 3.75 -9.41
C SER A 159 11.63 4.71 -8.92
N LEU A 160 11.98 5.68 -8.07
CA LEU A 160 11.02 6.68 -7.62
C LEU A 160 10.47 7.50 -8.80
N HIS A 161 11.31 7.81 -9.77
CA HIS A 161 10.90 8.50 -10.99
C HIS A 161 9.81 7.72 -11.75
N ASP A 162 10.02 6.43 -12.04
CA ASP A 162 9.05 5.60 -12.76
C ASP A 162 7.75 5.43 -11.95
N ALA A 163 7.87 5.30 -10.62
CA ALA A 163 6.72 5.17 -9.73
C ALA A 163 5.88 6.45 -9.71
N MET A 164 6.51 7.63 -9.60
CA MET A 164 5.83 8.93 -9.66
C MET A 164 5.16 9.12 -11.01
N GLU A 165 5.86 8.85 -12.12
CA GLU A 165 5.30 8.97 -13.48
C GLU A 165 4.03 8.11 -13.65
N VAL A 166 4.06 6.86 -13.16
CA VAL A 166 2.88 5.98 -13.24
C VAL A 166 1.74 6.52 -12.38
N ILE A 167 2.03 6.95 -11.15
CA ILE A 167 0.98 7.47 -10.26
C ILE A 167 0.35 8.73 -10.86
N GLU A 168 1.13 9.71 -11.31
CA GLU A 168 0.63 10.95 -11.90
C GLU A 168 -0.17 10.70 -13.19
N ARG A 169 0.31 9.80 -14.04
CA ARG A 169 -0.39 9.45 -15.28
C ARG A 169 -1.75 8.80 -15.05
N GLU A 170 -1.81 7.87 -14.07
CA GLU A 170 -3.05 7.13 -13.79
C GLU A 170 -4.00 7.90 -12.88
N ARG A 171 -3.44 8.72 -11.97
CA ARG A 171 -4.15 9.57 -11.01
C ARG A 171 -3.68 11.02 -11.06
N PRO A 172 -4.17 11.80 -12.04
CA PRO A 172 -3.70 13.18 -12.27
C PRO A 172 -3.97 14.17 -11.13
N VAL A 173 -4.76 13.78 -10.13
CA VAL A 173 -4.99 14.57 -8.91
C VAL A 173 -3.93 14.30 -7.82
N ALA A 174 -3.06 13.32 -8.01
CA ALA A 174 -1.97 13.07 -7.09
C ALA A 174 -0.99 14.25 -7.10
N ASP A 175 -0.60 14.68 -5.92
CA ASP A 175 0.38 15.74 -5.73
C ASP A 175 1.50 15.24 -4.80
N PHE A 176 2.72 15.34 -5.28
CA PHE A 176 3.93 14.90 -4.58
C PHE A 176 4.61 16.10 -3.93
N ALA A 177 4.16 16.47 -2.72
CA ALA A 177 4.86 17.46 -1.94
C ALA A 177 6.32 17.01 -1.67
N ASP A 178 7.30 17.89 -1.88
CA ASP A 178 8.73 17.60 -1.73
C ASP A 178 9.06 16.95 -0.38
N VAL A 179 8.42 17.38 0.70
CA VAL A 179 8.64 16.84 2.06
C VAL A 179 8.22 15.38 2.16
N TYR A 180 7.16 14.97 1.47
CA TYR A 180 6.69 13.60 1.45
C TYR A 180 7.58 12.71 0.57
N VAL A 181 8.04 13.23 -0.57
CA VAL A 181 9.01 12.53 -1.43
C VAL A 181 10.30 12.27 -0.67
N ARG A 182 10.86 13.30 0.01
CA ARG A 182 12.07 13.13 0.84
C ARG A 182 11.87 12.11 1.96
N SER A 183 10.70 12.09 2.59
CA SER A 183 10.41 11.09 3.63
C SER A 183 10.42 9.65 3.07
N VAL A 184 9.98 9.48 1.82
CA VAL A 184 10.05 8.18 1.12
C VAL A 184 11.49 7.85 0.71
N GLU A 185 12.27 8.82 0.21
CA GLU A 185 13.70 8.65 -0.10
C GLU A 185 14.48 8.20 1.14
N ASP A 186 14.29 8.90 2.27
CA ASP A 186 14.92 8.55 3.55
C ASP A 186 14.56 7.13 4.00
N PHE A 187 13.29 6.74 3.86
CA PHE A 187 12.82 5.38 4.17
C PHE A 187 13.48 4.32 3.29
N LEU A 188 13.66 4.59 2.00
CA LEU A 188 14.25 3.65 1.04
C LEU A 188 15.79 3.66 1.07
N GLY A 189 16.42 4.58 1.79
CA GLY A 189 17.86 4.74 1.87
C GLY A 189 18.49 5.29 0.58
N GLN A 190 17.79 6.18 -0.11
CA GLN A 190 18.19 6.80 -1.38
C GLN A 190 18.62 8.24 -1.19
#